data_ff670e715b4cb7b85fafb23c763bba3f
#
_entry.id   ff670e715b4cb7b85fafb23c763bba3f
#
_cell.length_a   1.000
_cell.length_b   1.000
_cell.length_c   1.000
_cell.angle_alpha   90.00
_cell.angle_beta   90.00
_cell.angle_gamma   90.00
#
_symmetry.space_group_name_H-M   'P 1'
#
loop_
_entity.id
_entity.type
_entity.pdbx_description
1 polymer ?
#
loop_
_entity_poly.entity_id
_entity_poly.type
_entity_poly.pdbx_seq_one_letter_code
_entity_poly.pdbx_strand_id
1 'polypeptide(L)'
;MSKVAILTQPLGPNYGGILQAFALQHILREMGHQPITIDRRGKLSPLRATASLAKGGLLWMAGRQRRIRRWPSPKESETICRHTNRFVSEHITTSVPITTTDKLRRYTEQGEFDAYIVGSDQVWRKAYSPYLPNYFLDFLPEDSQAKRIAYAASFGISKWEFTEAETQLYSRLAKRFDLISVREDSAVALCREHLGVEATHVLDPTMLVDRSVYEELAMSRYAHPSKGDLFCYILDRTPEKSRLIRETASEQGLTPFEILPREYRSLAPRDDLSEAVLPPVEQWLRSFMDAKYVITDSFHGTVFSILFEKPCIVIQNASRGNDRFQSVLKMLNVPPEGTSQFLDFHNDEISDHLAELRHRSLRLLSQPTSVTTPLQKL
;
A
#
# COMPACT_ATOMS: atom_id res chain seq x y z
N MET A 1 -14.33 1.95 23.32
CA MET A 1 -14.48 1.40 21.96
C MET A 1 -14.75 2.56 21.03
N SER A 2 -13.84 2.86 20.11
CA SER A 2 -13.94 4.05 19.25
C SER A 2 -14.27 3.67 17.82
N LYS A 3 -15.08 4.47 17.14
CA LYS A 3 -15.37 4.33 15.71
C LYS A 3 -14.32 5.08 14.91
N VAL A 4 -13.59 4.39 14.07
CA VAL A 4 -12.40 4.92 13.37
C VAL A 4 -12.61 4.90 11.86
N ALA A 5 -12.52 6.07 11.23
CA ALA A 5 -12.52 6.19 9.76
C ALA A 5 -11.08 6.11 9.23
N ILE A 6 -10.83 5.25 8.25
CA ILE A 6 -9.53 5.09 7.61
C ILE A 6 -9.59 5.61 6.18
N LEU A 7 -8.71 6.55 5.82
CA LEU A 7 -8.51 7.01 4.46
C LEU A 7 -7.17 6.49 3.93
N THR A 8 -7.24 5.50 3.07
CA THR A 8 -6.08 4.96 2.34
C THR A 8 -6.29 5.04 0.84
N GLN A 9 -5.34 4.58 0.04
CA GLN A 9 -5.51 4.50 -1.41
C GLN A 9 -6.72 3.63 -1.79
N PRO A 10 -7.40 3.93 -2.91
CA PRO A 10 -8.54 3.12 -3.35
C PRO A 10 -8.17 1.64 -3.45
N LEU A 11 -8.97 0.79 -2.82
CA LEU A 11 -8.77 -0.65 -2.85
C LEU A 11 -9.12 -1.20 -4.24
N GLY A 12 -8.18 -1.88 -4.86
CA GLY A 12 -8.31 -2.34 -6.25
C GLY A 12 -7.34 -3.47 -6.56
N PRO A 13 -6.59 -3.38 -7.67
CA PRO A 13 -5.73 -4.48 -8.13
C PRO A 13 -4.39 -4.60 -7.38
N ASN A 14 -4.12 -3.77 -6.38
CA ASN A 14 -2.84 -3.76 -5.67
C ASN A 14 -2.91 -4.61 -4.40
N TYR A 15 -2.29 -5.79 -4.41
CA TYR A 15 -2.26 -6.70 -3.26
C TYR A 15 -1.72 -6.03 -1.99
N GLY A 16 -0.60 -5.32 -2.11
CA GLY A 16 -0.03 -4.60 -0.97
C GLY A 16 -0.95 -3.51 -0.42
N GLY A 17 -1.63 -2.77 -1.32
CA GLY A 17 -2.62 -1.77 -0.93
C GLY A 17 -3.83 -2.37 -0.21
N ILE A 18 -4.25 -3.58 -0.58
CA ILE A 18 -5.33 -4.31 0.09
C ILE A 18 -4.84 -4.82 1.45
N LEU A 19 -3.68 -5.46 1.49
CA LEU A 19 -3.16 -6.09 2.70
C LEU A 19 -2.78 -5.08 3.78
N GLN A 20 -2.28 -3.87 3.42
CA GLN A 20 -2.04 -2.83 4.42
C GLN A 20 -3.35 -2.29 5.02
N ALA A 21 -4.44 -2.18 4.23
CA ALA A 21 -5.75 -1.78 4.74
C ALA A 21 -6.36 -2.86 5.64
N PHE A 22 -6.24 -4.13 5.23
CA PHE A 22 -6.62 -5.29 6.06
C PHE A 22 -5.86 -5.27 7.38
N ALA A 23 -4.53 -5.17 7.32
CA ALA A 23 -3.67 -5.18 8.49
C ALA A 23 -3.99 -4.05 9.47
N LEU A 24 -4.17 -2.82 8.98
CA LEU A 24 -4.52 -1.69 9.83
C LEU A 24 -5.89 -1.90 10.52
N GLN A 25 -6.89 -2.42 9.79
CA GLN A 25 -8.18 -2.74 10.41
C GLN A 25 -8.08 -3.89 11.42
N HIS A 26 -7.27 -4.91 11.12
CA HIS A 26 -7.05 -6.04 12.02
C HIS A 26 -6.48 -5.56 13.34
N ILE A 27 -5.40 -4.79 13.32
CA ILE A 27 -4.77 -4.23 14.53
C ILE A 27 -5.73 -3.32 15.32
N LEU A 28 -6.48 -2.46 14.63
CA LEU A 28 -7.44 -1.59 15.31
C LEU A 28 -8.58 -2.37 15.96
N ARG A 29 -9.03 -3.50 15.38
CA ARG A 29 -10.00 -4.40 16.00
C ARG A 29 -9.42 -5.11 17.23
N GLU A 30 -8.18 -5.57 17.18
CA GLU A 30 -7.46 -6.13 18.34
C GLU A 30 -7.33 -5.11 19.48
N MET A 31 -7.17 -3.82 19.14
CA MET A 31 -7.18 -2.71 20.10
C MET A 31 -8.60 -2.35 20.61
N GLY A 32 -9.65 -3.06 20.17
CA GLY A 32 -11.03 -2.85 20.61
C GLY A 32 -11.76 -1.71 19.90
N HIS A 33 -11.30 -1.26 18.74
CA HIS A 33 -11.95 -0.23 17.93
C HIS A 33 -12.85 -0.81 16.82
N GLN A 34 -13.67 0.06 16.21
CA GLN A 34 -14.51 -0.24 15.04
C GLN A 34 -13.99 0.51 13.80
N PRO A 35 -13.01 -0.04 13.07
CA PRO A 35 -12.47 0.60 11.89
C PRO A 35 -13.37 0.43 10.67
N ILE A 36 -13.49 1.51 9.87
CA ILE A 36 -14.16 1.53 8.57
C ILE A 36 -13.24 2.22 7.57
N THR A 37 -12.86 1.53 6.50
CA THR A 37 -12.09 2.14 5.41
C THR A 37 -13.04 2.91 4.48
N ILE A 38 -12.77 4.17 4.29
CA ILE A 38 -13.54 5.04 3.39
C ILE A 38 -13.17 4.69 1.94
N ASP A 39 -14.13 4.18 1.17
CA ASP A 39 -13.95 3.90 -0.26
C ASP A 39 -13.96 5.22 -1.07
N ARG A 40 -12.86 5.97 -0.97
CA ARG A 40 -12.68 7.25 -1.64
C ARG A 40 -12.18 7.05 -3.06
N ARG A 41 -13.07 7.17 -4.03
CA ARG A 41 -12.75 7.00 -5.46
C ARG A 41 -12.59 8.32 -6.19
N GLY A 42 -11.74 8.36 -7.20
CA GLY A 42 -11.63 9.49 -8.11
C GLY A 42 -12.87 9.58 -9.01
N LYS A 43 -13.25 10.82 -9.41
CA LYS A 43 -14.18 10.97 -10.53
C LYS A 43 -13.48 10.52 -11.81
N LEU A 44 -14.09 9.60 -12.54
CA LEU A 44 -13.69 9.33 -13.92
C LEU A 44 -13.97 10.62 -14.74
N SER A 45 -12.93 11.34 -15.09
CA SER A 45 -13.06 12.51 -15.98
C SER A 45 -13.03 12.01 -17.42
N PRO A 46 -14.11 12.16 -18.20
CA PRO A 46 -14.13 11.80 -19.62
C PRO A 46 -13.01 12.52 -20.39
N LEU A 47 -12.74 13.78 -20.06
CA LEU A 47 -11.66 14.58 -20.66
C LEU A 47 -10.25 14.00 -20.38
N ARG A 48 -10.01 13.45 -19.18
CA ARG A 48 -8.73 12.77 -18.88
C ARG A 48 -8.61 11.45 -19.62
N ALA A 49 -9.70 10.72 -19.77
CA ALA A 49 -9.72 9.47 -20.54
C ALA A 49 -9.44 9.72 -22.02
N THR A 50 -10.08 10.73 -22.64
CA THR A 50 -9.82 11.12 -24.04
C THR A 50 -8.42 11.68 -24.23
N ALA A 51 -7.92 12.53 -23.35
CA ALA A 51 -6.54 13.05 -23.41
C ALA A 51 -5.49 11.94 -23.25
N SER A 52 -5.74 10.95 -22.40
CA SER A 52 -4.89 9.76 -22.26
C SER A 52 -4.86 8.90 -23.51
N LEU A 53 -6.00 8.72 -24.18
CA LEU A 53 -6.10 7.99 -25.45
C LEU A 53 -5.40 8.76 -26.57
N ALA A 54 -5.58 10.07 -26.67
CA ALA A 54 -4.92 10.92 -27.67
C ALA A 54 -3.40 10.90 -27.50
N LYS A 55 -2.90 11.03 -26.25
CA LYS A 55 -1.47 10.90 -25.95
C LYS A 55 -0.93 9.49 -26.28
N GLY A 56 -1.69 8.45 -25.96
CA GLY A 56 -1.36 7.06 -26.29
C GLY A 56 -1.28 6.84 -27.80
N GLY A 57 -2.20 7.43 -28.58
CA GLY A 57 -2.21 7.39 -30.03
C GLY A 57 -1.00 8.10 -30.65
N LEU A 58 -0.64 9.28 -30.15
CA LEU A 58 0.55 10.01 -30.60
C LEU A 58 1.84 9.24 -30.31
N LEU A 59 1.98 8.65 -29.14
CA LEU A 59 3.15 7.86 -28.76
C LEU A 59 3.26 6.56 -29.58
N TRP A 60 2.11 5.97 -29.94
CA TRP A 60 2.05 4.82 -30.84
C TRP A 60 2.46 5.18 -32.26
N MET A 61 1.94 6.28 -32.81
CA MET A 61 2.35 6.81 -34.13
C MET A 61 3.83 7.18 -34.18
N ALA A 62 4.38 7.69 -33.07
CA ALA A 62 5.81 8.01 -32.96
C ALA A 62 6.71 6.79 -32.72
N GLY A 63 6.17 5.56 -32.77
CA GLY A 63 6.92 4.32 -32.51
C GLY A 63 7.44 4.16 -31.09
N ARG A 64 7.07 5.06 -30.16
CA ARG A 64 7.51 5.06 -28.77
C ARG A 64 6.72 4.11 -27.87
N GLN A 65 5.58 3.61 -28.35
CA GLN A 65 4.77 2.58 -27.66
C GLN A 65 4.30 1.52 -28.65
N ARG A 66 4.40 0.26 -28.26
CA ARG A 66 3.93 -0.87 -29.09
C ARG A 66 2.40 -1.01 -29.13
N ARG A 67 1.67 -0.47 -28.13
CA ARG A 67 0.20 -0.53 -28.04
C ARG A 67 -0.36 0.72 -27.35
N ILE A 68 -1.55 1.15 -27.78
CA ILE A 68 -2.30 2.22 -27.10
C ILE A 68 -2.84 1.66 -25.79
N ARG A 69 -2.49 2.29 -24.67
CA ARG A 69 -3.00 1.92 -23.35
C ARG A 69 -4.34 2.62 -23.10
N ARG A 70 -5.39 1.87 -22.83
CA ARG A 70 -6.66 2.37 -22.30
C ARG A 70 -6.91 1.84 -20.89
N TRP A 71 -7.59 2.62 -20.08
CA TRP A 71 -8.05 2.15 -18.78
C TRP A 71 -9.19 1.13 -18.97
N PRO A 72 -9.25 0.05 -18.16
CA PRO A 72 -10.37 -0.87 -18.17
C PRO A 72 -11.68 -0.12 -17.91
N SER A 73 -12.75 -0.52 -18.57
CA SER A 73 -14.08 -0.08 -18.20
C SER A 73 -14.46 -0.57 -16.79
N PRO A 74 -15.49 -0.01 -16.15
CA PRO A 74 -15.93 -0.50 -14.83
C PRO A 74 -16.23 -2.00 -14.82
N LYS A 75 -16.88 -2.52 -15.87
CA LYS A 75 -17.21 -3.95 -16.01
C LYS A 75 -15.95 -4.82 -16.20
N GLU A 76 -15.00 -4.38 -17.00
CA GLU A 76 -13.72 -5.08 -17.16
C GLU A 76 -12.93 -5.07 -15.84
N SER A 77 -12.90 -3.93 -15.14
CA SER A 77 -12.25 -3.81 -13.83
C SER A 77 -12.87 -4.75 -12.81
N GLU A 78 -14.19 -4.88 -12.79
CA GLU A 78 -14.91 -5.81 -11.92
C GLU A 78 -14.49 -7.26 -12.20
N THR A 79 -14.42 -7.65 -13.48
CA THR A 79 -13.98 -8.99 -13.89
C THR A 79 -12.51 -9.24 -13.53
N ILE A 80 -11.62 -8.30 -13.84
CA ILE A 80 -10.17 -8.39 -13.54
C ILE A 80 -9.93 -8.50 -12.03
N CYS A 81 -10.65 -7.72 -11.24
CA CYS A 81 -10.48 -7.62 -9.80
C CYS A 81 -11.44 -8.51 -8.99
N ARG A 82 -12.16 -9.46 -9.62
CA ARG A 82 -13.20 -10.24 -8.92
C ARG A 82 -12.71 -10.90 -7.64
N HIS A 83 -11.51 -11.45 -7.63
CA HIS A 83 -10.96 -12.12 -6.46
C HIS A 83 -10.45 -11.13 -5.41
N THR A 84 -9.83 -10.02 -5.83
CA THR A 84 -9.43 -8.96 -4.89
C THR A 84 -10.64 -8.24 -4.31
N ASN A 85 -11.68 -7.98 -5.10
CA ASN A 85 -12.95 -7.41 -4.62
C ASN A 85 -13.65 -8.34 -3.61
N ARG A 86 -13.65 -9.66 -3.86
CA ARG A 86 -14.15 -10.65 -2.91
C ARG A 86 -13.40 -10.55 -1.58
N PHE A 87 -12.06 -10.60 -1.61
CA PHE A 87 -11.23 -10.48 -0.40
C PHE A 87 -11.56 -9.19 0.37
N VAL A 88 -11.68 -8.07 -0.32
CA VAL A 88 -12.05 -6.79 0.32
C VAL A 88 -13.43 -6.91 0.98
N SER A 89 -14.43 -7.49 0.31
CA SER A 89 -15.78 -7.62 0.87
C SER A 89 -15.86 -8.58 2.06
N GLU A 90 -15.00 -9.60 2.11
CA GLU A 90 -14.99 -10.60 3.19
C GLU A 90 -14.19 -10.12 4.42
N HIS A 91 -13.12 -9.36 4.23
CA HIS A 91 -12.15 -9.07 5.30
C HIS A 91 -12.03 -7.60 5.70
N ILE A 92 -12.47 -6.66 4.86
CA ILE A 92 -12.31 -5.22 5.09
C ILE A 92 -13.68 -4.54 5.16
N THR A 93 -14.01 -3.94 6.29
CA THR A 93 -15.20 -3.11 6.41
C THR A 93 -14.99 -1.82 5.63
N THR A 94 -15.82 -1.56 4.62
CA THR A 94 -15.72 -0.36 3.76
C THR A 94 -16.98 0.48 3.82
N SER A 95 -16.85 1.78 3.58
CA SER A 95 -17.99 2.63 3.29
C SER A 95 -18.59 2.33 1.91
N VAL A 96 -19.75 2.91 1.61
CA VAL A 96 -20.21 3.06 0.22
C VAL A 96 -19.19 3.87 -0.60
N PRO A 97 -19.13 3.71 -1.94
CA PRO A 97 -18.22 4.48 -2.78
C PRO A 97 -18.46 5.99 -2.69
N ILE A 98 -17.43 6.74 -2.35
CA ILE A 98 -17.46 8.20 -2.16
C ILE A 98 -16.58 8.87 -3.21
N THR A 99 -17.17 9.68 -4.09
CA THR A 99 -16.50 10.28 -5.25
C THR A 99 -16.22 11.77 -5.15
N THR A 100 -16.79 12.47 -4.17
CA THR A 100 -16.60 13.92 -3.96
C THR A 100 -16.35 14.26 -2.50
N THR A 101 -15.70 15.38 -2.24
CA THR A 101 -15.48 15.90 -0.88
C THR A 101 -16.79 16.18 -0.14
N ASP A 102 -17.82 16.69 -0.83
CA ASP A 102 -19.11 16.96 -0.19
C ASP A 102 -19.85 15.69 0.24
N LYS A 103 -19.73 14.60 -0.55
CA LYS A 103 -20.25 13.30 -0.12
C LYS A 103 -19.45 12.75 1.05
N LEU A 104 -18.12 12.95 1.05
CA LEU A 104 -17.24 12.55 2.14
C LEU A 104 -17.64 13.30 3.43
N ARG A 105 -17.79 14.62 3.37
CA ARG A 105 -18.21 15.43 4.51
C ARG A 105 -19.54 14.96 5.10
N ARG A 106 -20.57 14.81 4.26
CA ARG A 106 -21.88 14.29 4.70
C ARG A 106 -21.79 12.89 5.33
N TYR A 107 -21.02 12.00 4.75
CA TYR A 107 -20.85 10.66 5.28
C TYR A 107 -20.16 10.68 6.66
N THR A 108 -19.16 11.53 6.83
CA THR A 108 -18.41 11.63 8.08
C THR A 108 -19.18 12.36 9.17
N GLU A 109 -19.99 13.37 8.82
CA GLU A 109 -20.92 14.06 9.75
C GLU A 109 -21.98 13.07 10.31
N GLN A 110 -22.55 12.22 9.45
CA GLN A 110 -23.53 11.22 9.84
C GLN A 110 -22.90 10.01 10.56
N GLY A 111 -21.62 9.79 10.32
CA GLY A 111 -20.90 8.63 10.81
C GLY A 111 -20.47 8.71 12.27
N GLU A 112 -20.40 9.92 12.86
CA GLU A 112 -19.99 10.16 14.26
C GLU A 112 -18.68 9.41 14.60
N PHE A 113 -17.62 9.68 13.83
CA PHE A 113 -16.33 9.04 14.06
C PHE A 113 -15.53 9.73 15.16
N ASP A 114 -14.97 8.94 16.07
CA ASP A 114 -14.10 9.40 17.16
C ASP A 114 -12.68 9.73 16.66
N ALA A 115 -12.23 9.06 15.58
CA ALA A 115 -10.91 9.25 15.01
C ALA A 115 -10.91 9.05 13.48
N TYR A 116 -10.00 9.76 12.82
CA TYR A 116 -9.68 9.62 11.41
C TYR A 116 -8.22 9.26 11.26
N ILE A 117 -7.95 8.14 10.58
CA ILE A 117 -6.59 7.69 10.27
C ILE A 117 -6.35 7.83 8.78
N VAL A 118 -5.32 8.58 8.40
CA VAL A 118 -4.84 8.69 7.01
C VAL A 118 -3.63 7.79 6.83
N GLY A 119 -3.71 6.88 5.88
CA GLY A 119 -2.65 5.88 5.63
C GLY A 119 -3.15 4.44 5.76
N SER A 120 -2.31 3.52 5.67
CA SER A 120 -0.95 3.58 5.16
C SER A 120 -0.93 3.84 3.63
N ASP A 121 0.17 3.45 2.97
CA ASP A 121 0.43 3.60 1.55
C ASP A 121 0.69 5.06 1.10
N GLN A 122 0.89 5.27 -0.18
CA GLN A 122 1.31 6.53 -0.80
C GLN A 122 0.17 7.56 -0.85
N VAL A 123 -0.48 7.77 0.30
CA VAL A 123 -1.65 8.67 0.44
C VAL A 123 -1.31 10.14 0.22
N TRP A 124 -0.07 10.53 0.42
CA TRP A 124 0.43 11.89 0.22
C TRP A 124 1.18 12.08 -1.11
N ARG A 125 1.10 11.08 -2.02
CA ARG A 125 1.63 11.22 -3.38
C ARG A 125 0.58 11.82 -4.31
N LYS A 126 0.91 12.97 -4.93
CA LYS A 126 0.03 13.75 -5.80
C LYS A 126 -0.56 12.94 -6.97
N ALA A 127 0.23 12.01 -7.53
CA ALA A 127 -0.17 11.22 -8.68
C ALA A 127 -1.18 10.10 -8.35
N TYR A 128 -1.33 9.71 -7.08
CA TYR A 128 -2.06 8.50 -6.70
C TYR A 128 -3.37 8.78 -5.96
N SER A 129 -3.42 9.85 -5.16
CA SER A 129 -4.63 10.15 -4.38
C SER A 129 -5.70 10.78 -5.25
N PRO A 130 -6.97 10.33 -5.15
CA PRO A 130 -8.08 10.85 -5.95
C PRO A 130 -8.29 12.36 -5.83
N TYR A 131 -8.15 12.88 -4.61
CA TYR A 131 -8.15 14.32 -4.29
C TYR A 131 -7.33 14.49 -3.02
N LEU A 132 -6.11 14.96 -3.18
CA LEU A 132 -5.09 14.94 -2.13
C LEU A 132 -5.47 15.70 -0.85
N PRO A 133 -6.16 16.87 -0.87
CA PRO A 133 -6.57 17.55 0.34
C PRO A 133 -7.40 16.69 1.29
N ASN A 134 -8.21 15.74 0.78
CA ASN A 134 -8.95 14.81 1.65
C ASN A 134 -8.03 13.93 2.50
N TYR A 135 -6.80 13.64 2.03
CA TYR A 135 -5.79 12.88 2.77
C TYR A 135 -4.96 13.76 3.72
N PHE A 136 -5.32 15.05 3.82
CA PHE A 136 -4.96 15.96 4.89
C PHE A 136 -6.19 16.39 5.72
N LEU A 137 -7.30 15.64 5.60
CA LEU A 137 -8.55 15.81 6.37
C LEU A 137 -9.17 17.21 6.22
N ASP A 138 -9.09 17.81 5.02
CA ASP A 138 -9.63 19.15 4.72
C ASP A 138 -11.16 19.24 4.83
N PHE A 139 -11.84 18.10 4.83
CA PHE A 139 -13.30 18.02 4.95
C PHE A 139 -13.80 18.13 6.40
N LEU A 140 -12.91 17.97 7.40
CA LEU A 140 -13.27 18.07 8.80
C LEU A 140 -13.29 19.54 9.25
N PRO A 141 -14.33 19.95 10.00
CA PRO A 141 -14.39 21.27 10.63
C PRO A 141 -13.16 21.54 11.52
N GLU A 142 -12.83 22.81 11.73
CA GLU A 142 -11.67 23.17 12.58
C GLU A 142 -11.88 22.79 14.03
N ASP A 143 -13.10 22.92 14.51
CA ASP A 143 -13.53 22.61 15.88
C ASP A 143 -13.87 21.13 16.13
N SER A 144 -13.71 20.26 15.10
CA SER A 144 -13.93 18.82 15.26
C SER A 144 -13.07 18.24 16.36
N GLN A 145 -13.70 17.56 17.31
CA GLN A 145 -13.04 16.89 18.45
C GLN A 145 -12.48 15.51 18.09
N ALA A 146 -12.80 14.99 16.88
CA ALA A 146 -12.31 13.71 16.43
C ALA A 146 -10.79 13.76 16.26
N LYS A 147 -10.10 12.69 16.68
CA LYS A 147 -8.65 12.56 16.54
C LYS A 147 -8.23 12.47 15.08
N ARG A 148 -7.16 13.18 14.72
CA ARG A 148 -6.58 13.23 13.38
C ARG A 148 -5.21 12.57 13.39
N ILE A 149 -5.09 11.43 12.75
CA ILE A 149 -3.90 10.59 12.80
C ILE A 149 -3.40 10.34 11.38
N ALA A 150 -2.13 10.51 11.12
CA ALA A 150 -1.46 9.94 9.96
C ALA A 150 -0.64 8.73 10.43
N TYR A 151 -1.02 7.52 9.98
CA TYR A 151 -0.29 6.32 10.32
C TYR A 151 0.40 5.72 9.09
N ALA A 152 1.75 5.64 9.18
CA ALA A 152 2.60 5.14 8.10
C ALA A 152 2.26 5.76 6.74
N ALA A 153 1.87 7.05 6.73
CA ALA A 153 1.58 7.78 5.51
C ALA A 153 2.85 7.93 4.66
N SER A 154 2.72 7.92 3.34
CA SER A 154 3.87 7.90 2.44
C SER A 154 3.72 8.93 1.33
N PHE A 155 4.80 9.68 1.05
CA PHE A 155 4.98 10.47 -0.16
C PHE A 155 5.44 9.59 -1.33
N GLY A 156 6.05 8.43 -1.04
CA GLY A 156 6.54 7.46 -2.01
C GLY A 156 7.82 7.86 -2.74
N ILE A 157 8.29 9.09 -2.56
CA ILE A 157 9.53 9.65 -3.10
C ILE A 157 10.12 10.65 -2.12
N SER A 158 11.43 10.85 -2.15
CA SER A 158 12.17 11.80 -1.30
C SER A 158 12.13 13.25 -1.81
N LYS A 159 11.51 13.48 -2.98
CA LYS A 159 11.44 14.81 -3.58
C LYS A 159 10.09 15.47 -3.30
N TRP A 160 10.10 16.73 -2.88
CA TRP A 160 8.88 17.52 -2.73
C TRP A 160 8.23 17.83 -4.09
N GLU A 161 6.96 17.45 -4.27
CA GLU A 161 6.23 17.56 -5.56
C GLU A 161 5.21 18.71 -5.60
N PHE A 162 5.07 19.48 -4.51
CA PHE A 162 4.01 20.44 -4.36
C PHE A 162 4.45 21.88 -4.67
N THR A 163 3.53 22.67 -5.22
CA THR A 163 3.71 24.10 -5.39
C THR A 163 3.70 24.81 -4.04
N GLU A 164 4.17 26.06 -3.99
CA GLU A 164 4.17 26.84 -2.75
C GLU A 164 2.76 26.99 -2.15
N ALA A 165 1.75 27.27 -2.98
CA ALA A 165 0.35 27.37 -2.52
C ALA A 165 -0.19 26.05 -1.94
N GLU A 166 0.15 24.91 -2.58
CA GLU A 166 -0.19 23.58 -2.06
C GLU A 166 0.56 23.31 -0.76
N THR A 167 1.84 23.67 -0.67
CA THR A 167 2.65 23.52 0.53
C THR A 167 2.06 24.29 1.70
N GLN A 168 1.69 25.54 1.50
CA GLN A 168 1.03 26.36 2.54
C GLN A 168 -0.29 25.75 3.00
N LEU A 169 -1.11 25.24 2.06
CA LEU A 169 -2.35 24.54 2.39
C LEU A 169 -2.10 23.30 3.22
N TYR A 170 -1.21 22.40 2.76
CA TYR A 170 -0.93 21.13 3.45
C TYR A 170 -0.21 21.33 4.78
N SER A 171 0.65 22.35 4.91
CA SER A 171 1.25 22.72 6.18
C SER A 171 0.19 23.12 7.23
N ARG A 172 -0.80 23.96 6.83
CA ARG A 172 -1.89 24.33 7.75
C ARG A 172 -2.73 23.13 8.17
N LEU A 173 -3.03 22.22 7.23
CA LEU A 173 -3.81 21.03 7.51
C LEU A 173 -3.03 20.00 8.34
N ALA A 174 -1.73 19.81 8.06
CA ALA A 174 -0.86 18.89 8.79
C ALA A 174 -0.70 19.28 10.26
N LYS A 175 -0.64 20.59 10.57
CA LYS A 175 -0.59 21.10 11.94
C LYS A 175 -1.84 20.82 12.80
N ARG A 176 -2.91 20.32 12.17
CA ARG A 176 -4.15 19.91 12.84
C ARG A 176 -4.15 18.44 13.24
N PHE A 177 -3.12 17.67 12.86
CA PHE A 177 -3.01 16.27 13.24
C PHE A 177 -2.53 16.13 14.68
N ASP A 178 -3.16 15.23 15.43
CA ASP A 178 -2.73 14.83 16.79
C ASP A 178 -1.47 13.96 16.74
N LEU A 179 -1.31 13.18 15.67
CA LEU A 179 -0.16 12.32 15.45
C LEU A 179 0.16 12.23 13.96
N ILE A 180 1.43 12.36 13.62
CA ILE A 180 1.92 12.07 12.27
C ILE A 180 3.01 11.02 12.34
N SER A 181 2.79 9.90 11.66
CA SER A 181 3.82 8.90 11.40
C SER A 181 3.88 8.56 9.91
N VAL A 182 5.08 8.22 9.46
CA VAL A 182 5.41 8.03 8.06
C VAL A 182 6.14 6.71 7.84
N ARG A 183 6.04 6.16 6.62
CA ARG A 183 6.57 4.84 6.28
C ARG A 183 8.02 4.85 5.79
N GLU A 184 8.54 6.01 5.38
CA GLU A 184 9.91 6.19 4.94
C GLU A 184 10.65 7.28 5.71
N ASP A 185 11.94 7.10 5.92
CA ASP A 185 12.80 8.03 6.64
C ASP A 185 12.89 9.40 5.95
N SER A 186 12.90 9.42 4.61
CA SER A 186 12.87 10.66 3.83
C SER A 186 11.62 11.50 4.08
N ALA A 187 10.47 10.87 4.37
CA ALA A 187 9.24 11.58 4.66
C ALA A 187 9.27 12.34 5.99
N VAL A 188 10.11 11.92 6.96
CA VAL A 188 10.32 12.67 8.20
C VAL A 188 10.93 14.04 7.90
N ALA A 189 11.97 14.08 7.04
CA ALA A 189 12.57 15.34 6.59
C ALA A 189 11.56 16.20 5.81
N LEU A 190 10.81 15.62 4.87
CA LEU A 190 9.79 16.35 4.10
C LEU A 190 8.70 16.96 5.00
N CYS A 191 8.26 16.24 6.04
CA CYS A 191 7.30 16.78 7.01
C CYS A 191 7.87 17.98 7.78
N ARG A 192 9.10 17.89 8.25
CA ARG A 192 9.77 18.97 8.98
C ARG A 192 10.02 20.18 8.09
N GLU A 193 10.63 19.98 6.93
CA GLU A 193 11.10 21.06 6.05
C GLU A 193 9.94 21.79 5.35
N HIS A 194 8.92 21.07 4.92
CA HIS A 194 7.86 21.64 4.07
C HIS A 194 6.52 21.81 4.77
N LEU A 195 6.18 20.92 5.72
CA LEU A 195 4.90 21.02 6.44
C LEU A 195 5.07 21.71 7.81
N GLY A 196 6.29 21.78 8.34
CA GLY A 196 6.58 22.38 9.65
C GLY A 196 5.96 21.59 10.80
N VAL A 197 5.99 20.24 10.68
CA VAL A 197 5.49 19.29 11.68
C VAL A 197 6.50 18.18 11.91
N GLU A 198 6.51 17.64 13.14
CA GLU A 198 7.31 16.47 13.46
C GLU A 198 6.56 15.19 13.03
N ALA A 199 7.31 14.23 12.51
CA ALA A 199 6.78 12.92 12.11
C ALA A 199 7.70 11.80 12.65
N THR A 200 7.08 10.66 12.98
CA THR A 200 7.80 9.47 13.45
C THR A 200 7.85 8.42 12.34
N HIS A 201 9.03 7.87 12.05
CA HIS A 201 9.18 6.74 11.15
C HIS A 201 8.70 5.46 11.82
N VAL A 202 7.76 4.74 11.18
CA VAL A 202 7.10 3.53 11.71
C VAL A 202 7.02 2.43 10.66
N LEU A 203 6.74 1.21 11.12
CA LEU A 203 6.49 0.07 10.24
C LEU A 203 5.16 0.23 9.45
N ASP A 204 5.15 -0.33 8.23
CA ASP A 204 3.91 -0.54 7.49
C ASP A 204 2.95 -1.42 8.30
N PRO A 205 1.63 -1.18 8.29
CA PRO A 205 0.66 -2.00 9.02
C PRO A 205 0.80 -3.50 8.79
N THR A 206 1.20 -3.91 7.59
CA THR A 206 1.40 -5.33 7.29
C THR A 206 2.46 -6.00 8.15
N MET A 207 3.41 -5.24 8.67
CA MET A 207 4.47 -5.75 9.56
C MET A 207 4.04 -5.77 11.03
N LEU A 208 2.88 -5.22 11.38
CA LEU A 208 2.34 -5.23 12.75
C LEU A 208 1.56 -6.50 13.07
N VAL A 209 0.92 -7.08 12.07
CA VAL A 209 0.10 -8.30 12.19
C VAL A 209 1.01 -9.51 12.34
N ASP A 210 0.62 -10.47 13.19
CA ASP A 210 1.35 -11.71 13.33
C ASP A 210 1.34 -12.53 12.03
N ARG A 211 2.46 -13.20 11.74
CA ARG A 211 2.62 -14.01 10.53
C ARG A 211 1.54 -15.09 10.40
N SER A 212 1.12 -15.69 11.50
CA SER A 212 0.10 -16.73 11.53
C SER A 212 -1.22 -16.32 10.87
N VAL A 213 -1.62 -15.06 11.00
CA VAL A 213 -2.82 -14.51 10.34
C VAL A 213 -2.69 -14.59 8.81
N TYR A 214 -1.52 -14.30 8.27
CA TYR A 214 -1.27 -14.42 6.84
C TYR A 214 -1.14 -15.88 6.39
N GLU A 215 -0.61 -16.74 7.23
CA GLU A 215 -0.53 -18.19 6.99
C GLU A 215 -1.93 -18.82 6.92
N GLU A 216 -2.84 -18.44 7.82
CA GLU A 216 -4.24 -18.88 7.77
C GLU A 216 -4.92 -18.48 6.46
N LEU A 217 -4.73 -17.23 6.02
CA LEU A 217 -5.25 -16.76 4.72
C LEU A 217 -4.63 -17.56 3.56
N ALA A 218 -3.32 -17.81 3.59
CA ALA A 218 -2.59 -18.57 2.57
C ALA A 218 -3.02 -20.05 2.51
N MET A 219 -3.55 -20.59 3.58
CA MET A 219 -4.06 -21.96 3.67
C MET A 219 -5.55 -22.09 3.36
N SER A 220 -6.21 -20.99 3.02
CA SER A 220 -7.64 -21.00 2.70
C SER A 220 -7.96 -21.75 1.40
N ARG A 221 -9.24 -22.09 1.20
CA ARG A 221 -9.74 -22.76 -0.02
C ARG A 221 -9.51 -22.00 -1.33
N TYR A 222 -9.11 -20.74 -1.25
CA TYR A 222 -8.88 -19.88 -2.41
C TYR A 222 -7.43 -19.90 -2.90
N ALA A 223 -6.55 -20.59 -2.19
CA ALA A 223 -5.15 -20.75 -2.53
C ALA A 223 -4.82 -22.22 -2.83
N HIS A 224 -3.90 -22.43 -3.75
CA HIS A 224 -3.41 -23.75 -4.16
C HIS A 224 -1.89 -23.80 -4.05
N PRO A 225 -1.30 -24.99 -3.86
CA PRO A 225 0.14 -25.15 -3.87
C PRO A 225 0.79 -24.51 -5.09
N SER A 226 1.91 -23.83 -4.89
CA SER A 226 2.64 -23.17 -5.95
C SER A 226 3.29 -24.18 -6.90
N LYS A 227 3.44 -23.79 -8.19
CA LYS A 227 4.00 -24.66 -9.23
C LYS A 227 5.54 -24.65 -9.29
N GLY A 228 6.19 -23.98 -8.37
CA GLY A 228 7.64 -23.83 -8.29
C GLY A 228 8.05 -23.37 -6.90
N ASP A 229 9.33 -23.09 -6.73
CA ASP A 229 9.95 -22.73 -5.45
C ASP A 229 10.78 -21.42 -5.51
N LEU A 230 10.91 -20.81 -6.71
CA LEU A 230 11.42 -19.44 -6.88
C LEU A 230 10.26 -18.50 -7.24
N PHE A 231 9.75 -17.79 -6.26
CA PHE A 231 8.66 -16.83 -6.50
C PHE A 231 9.17 -15.52 -7.12
N CYS A 232 8.72 -15.22 -8.34
CA CYS A 232 9.08 -14.01 -9.07
C CYS A 232 7.94 -12.99 -9.04
N TYR A 233 7.96 -12.06 -8.07
CA TYR A 233 6.97 -11.00 -7.98
C TYR A 233 7.49 -9.69 -8.58
N ILE A 234 7.43 -9.60 -9.90
CA ILE A 234 8.00 -8.49 -10.69
C ILE A 234 6.87 -7.62 -11.26
N LEU A 235 6.83 -6.37 -10.84
CA LEU A 235 5.83 -5.39 -11.28
C LEU A 235 6.18 -4.75 -12.63
N ASP A 236 7.46 -4.51 -12.88
CA ASP A 236 7.95 -3.87 -14.11
C ASP A 236 9.04 -4.76 -14.74
N ARG A 237 8.63 -5.60 -15.71
CA ARG A 237 9.54 -6.53 -16.37
C ARG A 237 10.49 -5.82 -17.33
N THR A 238 11.77 -6.20 -17.25
CA THR A 238 12.81 -5.83 -18.21
C THR A 238 13.59 -7.08 -18.64
N PRO A 239 14.34 -7.01 -19.76
CA PRO A 239 15.22 -8.11 -20.17
C PRO A 239 16.24 -8.48 -19.09
N GLU A 240 16.79 -7.48 -18.37
CA GLU A 240 17.78 -7.65 -17.31
C GLU A 240 17.20 -8.44 -16.14
N LYS A 241 15.99 -8.08 -15.68
CA LYS A 241 15.30 -8.81 -14.62
C LYS A 241 14.97 -10.24 -15.03
N SER A 242 14.57 -10.42 -16.30
CA SER A 242 14.29 -11.75 -16.85
C SER A 242 15.57 -12.61 -16.94
N ARG A 243 16.72 -12.00 -17.20
CA ARG A 243 18.02 -12.66 -17.18
C ARG A 243 18.39 -13.07 -15.76
N LEU A 244 18.31 -12.15 -14.80
CA LEU A 244 18.58 -12.41 -13.39
C LEU A 244 17.76 -13.59 -12.84
N ILE A 245 16.46 -13.64 -13.17
CA ILE A 245 15.59 -14.76 -12.77
C ILE A 245 16.12 -16.10 -13.32
N ARG A 246 16.51 -16.16 -14.59
CA ARG A 246 17.04 -17.40 -15.19
C ARG A 246 18.38 -17.81 -14.60
N GLU A 247 19.28 -16.88 -14.38
CA GLU A 247 20.59 -17.10 -13.76
C GLU A 247 20.41 -17.62 -12.34
N THR A 248 19.62 -16.94 -11.49
CA THR A 248 19.32 -17.39 -10.12
C THR A 248 18.66 -18.77 -10.10
N ALA A 249 17.69 -19.02 -10.98
CA ALA A 249 17.01 -20.31 -11.07
C ALA A 249 17.99 -21.45 -11.40
N SER A 250 18.91 -21.20 -12.35
CA SER A 250 19.94 -22.19 -12.76
C SER A 250 20.97 -22.42 -11.65
N GLU A 251 21.49 -21.36 -11.04
CA GLU A 251 22.52 -21.43 -9.99
C GLU A 251 22.02 -22.12 -8.72
N GLN A 252 20.77 -21.85 -8.34
CA GLN A 252 20.17 -22.40 -7.12
C GLN A 252 19.39 -23.70 -7.36
N GLY A 253 19.27 -24.17 -8.61
CA GLY A 253 18.48 -25.36 -8.95
C GLY A 253 16.99 -25.21 -8.65
N LEU A 254 16.43 -24.00 -8.80
CA LEU A 254 15.07 -23.67 -8.45
C LEU A 254 14.16 -23.56 -9.68
N THR A 255 12.85 -23.80 -9.48
CA THR A 255 11.82 -23.66 -10.49
C THR A 255 11.11 -22.32 -10.35
N PRO A 256 11.31 -21.36 -11.28
CA PRO A 256 10.68 -20.05 -11.20
C PRO A 256 9.18 -20.13 -11.51
N PHE A 257 8.39 -19.39 -10.74
CA PHE A 257 6.96 -19.21 -10.99
C PHE A 257 6.51 -17.78 -10.71
N GLU A 258 5.39 -17.41 -11.31
CA GLU A 258 4.75 -16.10 -11.22
C GLU A 258 3.25 -16.29 -11.13
N ILE A 259 2.58 -15.33 -10.50
CA ILE A 259 1.12 -15.34 -10.39
C ILE A 259 0.45 -14.17 -11.12
N LEU A 260 1.19 -13.07 -11.35
CA LEU A 260 0.60 -11.94 -12.06
C LEU A 260 0.36 -12.28 -13.53
N PRO A 261 -0.84 -12.00 -14.08
CA PRO A 261 -1.10 -12.15 -15.49
C PRO A 261 -0.10 -11.35 -16.31
N ARG A 262 0.54 -11.95 -17.31
CA ARG A 262 1.52 -11.27 -18.18
C ARG A 262 0.91 -10.06 -18.88
N GLU A 263 -0.34 -10.14 -19.22
CA GLU A 263 -1.07 -9.12 -19.96
C GLU A 263 -1.96 -8.22 -19.09
N TYR A 264 -1.92 -8.38 -17.77
CA TYR A 264 -2.69 -7.56 -16.83
C TYR A 264 -2.60 -6.05 -17.12
N ARG A 265 -1.45 -5.57 -17.58
CA ARG A 265 -1.21 -4.16 -17.92
C ARG A 265 -1.39 -3.85 -19.41
N SER A 266 -1.67 -4.84 -20.24
CA SER A 266 -1.95 -4.63 -21.65
C SER A 266 -3.41 -4.25 -21.84
N LEU A 267 -3.68 -2.96 -21.96
CA LEU A 267 -5.01 -2.37 -22.10
C LEU A 267 -5.57 -2.48 -23.53
N ALA A 268 -5.18 -3.51 -24.30
CA ALA A 268 -5.84 -3.81 -25.56
C ALA A 268 -7.29 -4.26 -25.31
N PRO A 269 -8.24 -3.96 -26.22
CA PRO A 269 -9.54 -4.58 -26.18
C PRO A 269 -9.37 -6.11 -26.20
N ARG A 270 -10.08 -6.83 -25.34
CA ARG A 270 -9.97 -8.27 -25.21
C ARG A 270 -11.35 -8.86 -25.33
N ASP A 271 -11.46 -9.85 -26.17
CA ASP A 271 -12.68 -10.66 -26.28
C ASP A 271 -12.80 -11.59 -25.05
N ASP A 272 -11.66 -12.01 -24.50
CA ASP A 272 -11.57 -12.81 -23.28
C ASP A 272 -10.70 -12.11 -22.20
N LEU A 273 -11.29 -11.88 -21.03
CA LEU A 273 -10.64 -11.29 -19.86
C LEU A 273 -10.11 -12.34 -18.88
N SER A 274 -10.30 -13.63 -19.13
CA SER A 274 -9.91 -14.71 -18.20
C SER A 274 -8.43 -14.67 -17.88
N GLU A 275 -7.58 -14.40 -18.88
CA GLU A 275 -6.11 -14.27 -18.72
C GLU A 275 -5.67 -13.00 -17.98
N ALA A 276 -6.58 -12.02 -17.83
CA ALA A 276 -6.30 -10.77 -17.14
C ALA A 276 -6.78 -10.78 -15.69
N VAL A 277 -7.51 -11.80 -15.26
CA VAL A 277 -8.01 -11.89 -13.89
C VAL A 277 -6.88 -12.04 -12.91
N LEU A 278 -6.86 -11.16 -11.91
CA LEU A 278 -5.90 -11.23 -10.82
C LEU A 278 -6.18 -12.45 -9.95
N PRO A 279 -5.18 -13.26 -9.61
CA PRO A 279 -5.30 -14.32 -8.62
C PRO A 279 -5.83 -13.82 -7.27
N PRO A 280 -6.39 -14.71 -6.44
CA PRO A 280 -6.78 -14.38 -5.07
C PRO A 280 -5.64 -13.78 -4.25
N VAL A 281 -5.96 -12.90 -3.30
CA VAL A 281 -4.97 -12.35 -2.34
C VAL A 281 -4.32 -13.49 -1.56
N GLU A 282 -5.10 -14.50 -1.22
CA GLU A 282 -4.67 -15.71 -0.53
C GLU A 282 -3.63 -16.50 -1.35
N GLN A 283 -3.79 -16.57 -2.68
CA GLN A 283 -2.81 -17.19 -3.58
C GLN A 283 -1.51 -16.38 -3.62
N TRP A 284 -1.60 -15.04 -3.53
CA TRP A 284 -0.43 -14.19 -3.46
C TRP A 284 0.36 -14.45 -2.17
N LEU A 285 -0.31 -14.55 -1.02
CA LEU A 285 0.29 -14.92 0.27
C LEU A 285 0.87 -16.34 0.23
N ARG A 286 0.13 -17.30 -0.34
CA ARG A 286 0.57 -18.69 -0.51
C ARG A 286 1.87 -18.78 -1.30
N SER A 287 2.04 -17.91 -2.30
CA SER A 287 3.26 -17.90 -3.11
C SER A 287 4.51 -17.56 -2.30
N PHE A 288 4.43 -16.67 -1.30
CA PHE A 288 5.53 -16.45 -0.36
C PHE A 288 5.73 -17.62 0.58
N MET A 289 4.65 -18.18 1.11
CA MET A 289 4.73 -19.32 2.05
C MET A 289 5.42 -20.52 1.41
N ASP A 290 5.06 -20.87 0.17
CA ASP A 290 5.60 -22.02 -0.55
C ASP A 290 7.02 -21.80 -1.11
N ALA A 291 7.41 -20.54 -1.35
CA ALA A 291 8.70 -20.22 -1.95
C ALA A 291 9.87 -20.62 -1.04
N LYS A 292 10.93 -21.15 -1.63
CA LYS A 292 12.26 -21.26 -1.01
C LYS A 292 13.07 -19.98 -1.20
N TYR A 293 12.76 -19.23 -2.29
CA TYR A 293 13.47 -18.03 -2.68
C TYR A 293 12.53 -17.05 -3.39
N VAL A 294 12.73 -15.74 -3.20
CA VAL A 294 11.90 -14.69 -3.81
C VAL A 294 12.77 -13.73 -4.63
N ILE A 295 12.28 -13.31 -5.79
CA ILE A 295 12.84 -12.17 -6.53
C ILE A 295 11.71 -11.15 -6.71
N THR A 296 11.94 -9.91 -6.27
CA THR A 296 10.90 -8.88 -6.31
C THR A 296 11.45 -7.47 -6.59
N ASP A 297 10.64 -6.64 -7.28
CA ASP A 297 10.84 -5.20 -7.44
C ASP A 297 9.72 -4.40 -6.75
N SER A 298 9.04 -5.02 -5.78
CA SER A 298 7.90 -4.47 -5.06
C SER A 298 8.20 -4.26 -3.58
N PHE A 299 7.85 -3.09 -3.03
CA PHE A 299 7.94 -2.83 -1.59
C PHE A 299 7.24 -3.92 -0.76
N HIS A 300 5.96 -4.21 -1.05
CA HIS A 300 5.25 -5.28 -0.31
C HIS A 300 5.79 -6.68 -0.64
N GLY A 301 6.37 -6.88 -1.83
CA GLY A 301 7.13 -8.11 -2.12
C GLY A 301 8.28 -8.30 -1.14
N THR A 302 9.05 -7.25 -0.87
CA THR A 302 10.14 -7.27 0.12
C THR A 302 9.59 -7.48 1.54
N VAL A 303 8.57 -6.72 1.93
CA VAL A 303 7.95 -6.84 3.27
C VAL A 303 7.46 -8.26 3.54
N PHE A 304 6.77 -8.88 2.59
CA PHE A 304 6.28 -10.27 2.77
C PHE A 304 7.40 -11.31 2.68
N SER A 305 8.50 -11.05 1.97
CA SER A 305 9.70 -11.90 2.07
C SER A 305 10.29 -11.86 3.48
N ILE A 306 10.34 -10.68 4.12
CA ILE A 306 10.76 -10.53 5.51
C ILE A 306 9.82 -11.29 6.45
N LEU A 307 8.50 -11.07 6.34
CA LEU A 307 7.49 -11.69 7.22
C LEU A 307 7.47 -13.22 7.14
N PHE A 308 7.68 -13.77 5.94
CA PHE A 308 7.77 -15.22 5.72
C PHE A 308 9.20 -15.77 5.83
N GLU A 309 10.17 -14.93 6.23
CA GLU A 309 11.57 -15.30 6.40
C GLU A 309 12.16 -15.96 5.15
N LYS A 310 11.88 -15.40 3.96
CA LYS A 310 12.36 -15.98 2.70
C LYS A 310 13.60 -15.27 2.21
N PRO A 311 14.67 -15.99 1.88
CA PRO A 311 15.78 -15.41 1.15
C PRO A 311 15.26 -14.72 -0.12
N CYS A 312 15.69 -13.49 -0.36
CA CYS A 312 15.19 -12.76 -1.52
C CYS A 312 16.23 -11.88 -2.20
N ILE A 313 16.05 -11.67 -3.51
CA ILE A 313 16.70 -10.59 -4.25
C ILE A 313 15.69 -9.45 -4.42
N VAL A 314 16.01 -8.32 -3.81
CA VAL A 314 15.25 -7.08 -3.97
C VAL A 314 15.88 -6.26 -5.11
N ILE A 315 15.09 -5.97 -6.14
CA ILE A 315 15.51 -5.15 -7.27
C ILE A 315 14.92 -3.75 -7.09
N GLN A 316 15.78 -2.75 -7.08
CA GLN A 316 15.34 -1.35 -6.97
C GLN A 316 14.47 -0.97 -8.18
N ASN A 317 13.41 -0.20 -7.93
CA ASN A 317 12.49 0.28 -8.95
C ASN A 317 12.30 1.80 -8.83
N ALA A 318 13.15 2.55 -9.52
CA ALA A 318 13.16 4.01 -9.47
C ALA A 318 11.81 4.64 -9.88
N SER A 319 11.06 3.99 -10.79
CA SER A 319 9.74 4.49 -11.22
C SER A 319 8.67 4.43 -10.13
N ARG A 320 8.88 3.57 -9.11
CA ARG A 320 7.95 3.34 -8.00
C ARG A 320 8.42 3.89 -6.66
N GLY A 321 9.62 4.50 -6.62
CA GLY A 321 10.25 5.07 -5.43
C GLY A 321 11.11 4.06 -4.68
N ASN A 322 12.43 4.23 -4.76
CA ASN A 322 13.42 3.38 -4.09
C ASN A 322 13.47 3.65 -2.58
N ASP A 323 13.12 4.87 -2.15
CA ASP A 323 13.27 5.33 -0.77
C ASP A 323 12.59 4.41 0.26
N ARG A 324 11.42 3.86 -0.10
CA ARG A 324 10.67 2.94 0.76
C ARG A 324 11.38 1.61 1.02
N PHE A 325 12.07 1.07 -0.01
CA PHE A 325 12.86 -0.16 0.16
C PHE A 325 14.06 0.11 1.06
N GLN A 326 14.76 1.21 0.77
CA GLN A 326 15.93 1.60 1.57
C GLN A 326 15.54 1.88 3.02
N SER A 327 14.39 2.52 3.24
CA SER A 327 13.89 2.82 4.58
C SER A 327 13.61 1.56 5.40
N VAL A 328 12.92 0.56 4.84
CA VAL A 328 12.64 -0.67 5.59
C VAL A 328 13.91 -1.46 5.86
N LEU A 329 14.86 -1.52 4.92
CA LEU A 329 16.13 -2.19 5.14
C LEU A 329 16.95 -1.50 6.21
N LYS A 330 17.04 -0.16 6.18
CA LYS A 330 17.69 0.63 7.22
C LYS A 330 17.05 0.42 8.59
N MET A 331 15.71 0.38 8.66
CA MET A 331 15.01 0.08 9.91
C MET A 331 15.39 -1.28 10.48
N LEU A 332 15.72 -2.25 9.65
CA LEU A 332 16.14 -3.59 10.04
C LEU A 332 17.66 -3.71 10.19
N ASN A 333 18.40 -2.59 10.22
CA ASN A 333 19.86 -2.53 10.26
C ASN A 333 20.55 -3.27 9.09
N VAL A 334 19.84 -3.42 7.96
CA VAL A 334 20.39 -4.00 6.74
C VAL A 334 20.81 -2.86 5.81
N PRO A 335 22.12 -2.66 5.55
CA PRO A 335 22.56 -1.60 4.66
C PRO A 335 22.06 -1.84 3.23
N PRO A 336 21.40 -0.86 2.57
CA PRO A 336 21.00 -1.01 1.19
C PRO A 336 22.21 -0.95 0.27
N GLU A 337 22.34 -1.95 -0.62
CA GLU A 337 23.46 -2.09 -1.55
C GLU A 337 22.99 -2.16 -3.02
N GLY A 338 23.65 -1.42 -3.91
CA GLY A 338 23.51 -1.52 -5.35
C GLY A 338 22.08 -1.41 -5.89
N THR A 339 21.88 -1.88 -7.13
CA THR A 339 20.57 -1.88 -7.82
C THR A 339 19.76 -3.17 -7.62
N SER A 340 20.43 -4.25 -7.20
CA SER A 340 19.83 -5.52 -6.76
C SER A 340 20.61 -6.04 -5.57
N GLN A 341 19.91 -6.46 -4.54
CA GLN A 341 20.53 -6.91 -3.29
C GLN A 341 19.93 -8.26 -2.88
N PHE A 342 20.82 -9.21 -2.56
CA PHE A 342 20.44 -10.45 -1.90
C PHE A 342 20.26 -10.19 -0.40
N LEU A 343 19.18 -10.71 0.16
CA LEU A 343 18.82 -10.60 1.55
C LEU A 343 18.47 -11.98 2.08
N ASP A 344 19.06 -12.36 3.20
CA ASP A 344 18.66 -13.53 3.98
C ASP A 344 18.10 -13.06 5.32
N PHE A 345 16.88 -13.42 5.61
CA PHE A 345 16.16 -13.03 6.80
C PHE A 345 16.11 -14.12 7.88
N HIS A 346 16.78 -15.24 7.67
CA HIS A 346 17.00 -16.27 8.69
C HIS A 346 18.07 -15.82 9.69
N ASN A 347 17.78 -14.74 10.40
CA ASN A 347 18.69 -14.14 11.38
C ASN A 347 17.88 -13.67 12.59
N ASP A 348 18.20 -14.22 13.75
CA ASP A 348 17.54 -13.91 15.02
C ASP A 348 17.63 -12.41 15.35
N GLU A 349 18.75 -11.74 15.01
CA GLU A 349 18.91 -10.31 15.24
C GLU A 349 17.89 -9.46 14.47
N ILE A 350 17.58 -9.86 13.20
CA ILE A 350 16.57 -9.16 12.40
C ILE A 350 15.18 -9.41 12.98
N SER A 351 14.90 -10.62 13.44
CA SER A 351 13.62 -11.00 14.03
C SER A 351 13.37 -10.27 15.35
N ASP A 352 14.37 -10.20 16.22
CA ASP A 352 14.28 -9.48 17.50
C ASP A 352 14.10 -7.97 17.27
N HIS A 353 14.86 -7.40 16.35
CA HIS A 353 14.76 -5.98 16.02
C HIS A 353 13.40 -5.64 15.39
N LEU A 354 12.89 -6.49 14.52
CA LEU A 354 11.54 -6.34 13.96
C LEU A 354 10.46 -6.38 15.05
N ALA A 355 10.60 -7.25 16.06
CA ALA A 355 9.68 -7.32 17.19
C ALA A 355 9.69 -6.03 18.03
N GLU A 356 10.87 -5.42 18.24
CA GLU A 356 11.01 -4.13 18.92
C GLU A 356 10.32 -3.00 18.12
N LEU A 357 10.60 -2.91 16.84
CA LEU A 357 9.98 -1.92 15.94
C LEU A 357 8.47 -2.06 15.87
N ARG A 358 7.96 -3.31 15.84
CA ARG A 358 6.53 -3.63 15.91
C ARG A 358 5.92 -3.09 17.20
N HIS A 359 6.51 -3.40 18.34
CA HIS A 359 6.03 -2.92 19.64
C HIS A 359 6.02 -1.39 19.74
N ARG A 360 7.07 -0.71 19.24
CA ARG A 360 7.13 0.76 19.18
C ARG A 360 6.02 1.33 18.29
N SER A 361 5.79 0.77 17.11
CA SER A 361 4.77 1.22 16.18
C SER A 361 3.36 1.02 16.71
N LEU A 362 3.08 -0.13 17.37
CA LEU A 362 1.80 -0.42 18.03
C LEU A 362 1.54 0.56 19.18
N ARG A 363 2.51 0.83 20.03
CA ARG A 363 2.37 1.82 21.12
C ARG A 363 2.06 3.21 20.55
N LEU A 364 2.69 3.62 19.47
CA LEU A 364 2.42 4.91 18.86
C LEU A 364 0.99 4.99 18.32
N LEU A 365 0.50 3.93 17.70
CA LEU A 365 -0.87 3.86 17.16
C LEU A 365 -1.92 3.86 18.26
N SER A 366 -1.66 3.26 19.41
CA SER A 366 -2.62 3.16 20.54
C SER A 366 -2.84 4.47 21.28
N GLN A 367 -1.86 5.38 21.32
CA GLN A 367 -1.93 6.62 22.11
C GLN A 367 -3.10 7.55 21.73
N PRO A 368 -3.29 7.92 20.44
CA PRO A 368 -4.33 8.86 20.06
C PRO A 368 -5.70 8.20 19.85
N THR A 369 -5.77 6.87 19.70
CA THR A 369 -7.02 6.14 19.48
C THR A 369 -7.76 5.86 20.79
N SER A 370 -7.07 5.96 21.94
CA SER A 370 -7.66 5.81 23.27
C SER A 370 -8.45 7.05 23.66
N VAL A 371 -9.77 6.97 23.69
CA VAL A 371 -10.60 7.99 24.37
C VAL A 371 -10.37 7.80 25.87
N THR A 372 -9.54 8.63 26.48
CA THR A 372 -9.48 8.73 27.93
C THR A 372 -10.83 9.28 28.40
N THR A 373 -11.70 8.42 28.91
CA THR A 373 -12.83 8.84 29.72
C THR A 373 -12.25 9.68 30.86
N PRO A 374 -12.69 10.94 31.06
CA PRO A 374 -12.22 11.70 32.20
C PRO A 374 -12.55 10.89 33.46
N LEU A 375 -11.52 10.50 34.23
CA LEU A 375 -11.72 10.02 35.57
C LEU A 375 -12.54 11.09 36.29
N GLN A 376 -13.80 10.81 36.56
CA GLN A 376 -14.61 11.60 37.47
C GLN A 376 -13.79 11.72 38.77
N LYS A 377 -13.39 12.96 39.07
CA LYS A 377 -12.87 13.27 40.39
C LYS A 377 -13.97 12.96 41.39
N LEU A 378 -13.78 11.87 42.13
CA LEU A 378 -14.42 11.66 43.41
C LEU A 378 -13.67 12.43 44.48
#